data_9982067df4b47b988a3b383b242b292d
#
_entry.id   9982067df4b47b988a3b383b242b292d
#
_cell.length_a   1.000
_cell.length_b   1.000
_cell.length_c   1.000
_cell.angle_alpha   90.00
_cell.angle_beta   90.00
_cell.angle_gamma   90.00
#
_symmetry.space_group_name_H-M   'P 1'
#
loop_
_entity.id
_entity.type
_entity.pdbx_description
1 polymer ?
#
loop_
_entity_poly.entity_id
_entity_poly.type
_entity_poly.pdbx_seq_one_letter_code
_entity_poly.pdbx_strand_id
1 'polypeptide(L)'
;MAVIRDPEVCESCTQYTDPAKLITINTGDYHADIYFDRLEDMPLSNIRKVFKLLLADPWSNEGAIRQMTLYLDAAVIESKEAWKQASVEYQNGWRNVFNKKSRLKEDRQKLRENNRLTAAVKRSKARHERWVKLQTCWAEAQPDANTRV
;
A
#
# COMPACT_ATOMS: atom_id res chain seq x y z
N MET A 1 9.55 16.99 24.44
CA MET A 1 10.86 16.50 24.21
C MET A 1 11.02 15.86 22.86
N ALA A 2 12.08 16.17 22.20
CA ALA A 2 12.30 15.56 20.90
C ALA A 2 12.37 14.05 21.05
N VAL A 3 11.62 13.39 20.23
CA VAL A 3 11.75 11.96 20.13
C VAL A 3 13.16 11.66 19.68
N ILE A 4 13.88 10.96 20.48
CA ILE A 4 15.18 10.50 20.08
C ILE A 4 14.96 9.45 19.02
N ARG A 5 15.20 9.85 17.80
CA ARG A 5 15.17 8.90 16.74
C ARG A 5 16.33 7.94 16.96
N ASP A 6 16.01 6.68 17.05
CA ASP A 6 17.03 5.67 17.22
C ASP A 6 17.96 5.68 16.00
N PRO A 7 19.22 6.07 16.17
CA PRO A 7 20.15 6.09 15.04
C PRO A 7 20.48 4.70 14.51
N GLU A 8 20.07 3.68 15.21
CA GLU A 8 20.30 2.30 14.80
C GLU A 8 19.21 1.73 13.90
N VAL A 9 18.18 2.52 13.59
CA VAL A 9 17.18 2.07 12.63
C VAL A 9 17.88 1.81 11.31
N CYS A 10 17.83 0.56 10.86
CA CYS A 10 18.50 0.18 9.64
C CYS A 10 17.87 0.87 8.43
N GLU A 11 18.71 1.26 7.45
CA GLU A 11 18.25 1.97 6.28
C GLU A 11 17.19 1.19 5.49
N SER A 12 17.33 -0.13 5.44
CA SER A 12 16.34 -0.96 4.76
C SER A 12 14.99 -0.94 5.44
N CYS A 13 14.96 -0.72 6.75
CA CYS A 13 13.70 -0.56 7.48
C CYS A 13 13.05 0.78 7.21
N THR A 14 13.86 1.83 7.05
CA THR A 14 13.33 3.18 6.79
C THR A 14 12.69 3.31 5.42
N GLN A 15 13.03 2.45 4.47
CA GLN A 15 12.41 2.45 3.15
C GLN A 15 10.92 2.06 3.20
N TYR A 16 10.53 1.29 4.21
CA TYR A 16 9.17 0.78 4.35
C TYR A 16 8.37 1.48 5.44
N THR A 17 8.99 2.44 6.13
CA THR A 17 8.35 3.06 7.28
C THR A 17 8.36 4.57 7.14
N ASP A 18 7.17 5.14 7.00
CA ASP A 18 6.97 6.58 7.04
C ASP A 18 6.56 6.94 8.47
N PRO A 19 7.38 7.71 9.21
CA PRO A 19 7.01 8.11 10.57
C PRO A 19 5.68 8.85 10.66
N ALA A 20 5.27 9.52 9.57
CA ALA A 20 3.98 10.21 9.53
C ALA A 20 2.79 9.24 9.49
N LYS A 21 3.03 7.98 9.14
CA LYS A 21 2.01 6.94 9.04
C LYS A 21 2.12 5.92 10.15
N LEU A 22 2.65 6.30 11.28
CA LEU A 22 2.71 5.43 12.45
C LEU A 22 1.33 5.38 13.11
N ILE A 23 0.85 4.17 13.36
CA ILE A 23 -0.42 3.94 14.02
C ILE A 23 -0.13 3.26 15.36
N THR A 24 -0.61 3.86 16.44
CA THR A 24 -0.47 3.31 17.79
C THR A 24 -1.74 2.58 18.18
N ILE A 25 -1.61 1.31 18.54
CA ILE A 25 -2.71 0.46 18.94
C ILE A 25 -2.68 0.31 20.45
N ASN A 26 -3.76 0.69 21.13
CA ASN A 26 -3.92 0.51 22.56
C ASN A 26 -4.69 -0.77 22.84
N THR A 27 -4.11 -1.65 23.65
CA THR A 27 -4.72 -2.94 23.98
C THR A 27 -5.21 -3.02 25.43
N GLY A 28 -5.14 -1.92 26.17
CA GLY A 28 -5.50 -1.89 27.58
C GLY A 28 -4.30 -2.13 28.49
N ASP A 29 -3.56 -3.20 28.25
CA ASP A 29 -2.38 -3.56 29.05
C ASP A 29 -1.09 -2.94 28.50
N TYR A 30 -1.02 -2.77 27.20
CA TYR A 30 0.14 -2.18 26.53
C TYR A 30 -0.31 -1.50 25.25
N HIS A 31 0.59 -0.81 24.62
CA HIS A 31 0.35 -0.27 23.28
C HIS A 31 1.44 -0.78 22.34
N ALA A 32 1.06 -0.92 21.08
CA ALA A 32 1.95 -1.35 20.02
C ALA A 32 1.88 -0.34 18.87
N ASP A 33 3.02 -0.07 18.28
CA ASP A 33 3.10 0.83 17.14
C ASP A 33 3.29 0.01 15.88
N ILE A 34 2.57 0.39 14.84
CA ILE A 34 2.71 -0.22 13.53
C ILE A 34 2.83 0.87 12.47
N TYR A 35 3.75 0.68 11.54
CA TYR A 35 3.85 1.55 10.38
C TYR A 35 2.88 1.08 9.31
N PHE A 36 2.03 1.99 8.86
CA PHE A 36 0.97 1.66 7.90
C PHE A 36 1.51 1.00 6.63
N ASP A 37 2.64 1.49 6.11
CA ASP A 37 3.20 0.99 4.86
C ASP A 37 3.59 -0.50 4.92
N ARG A 38 3.83 -1.03 6.09
CA ARG A 38 4.13 -2.45 6.26
C ARG A 38 2.95 -3.37 5.95
N LEU A 39 1.75 -2.85 5.96
CA LEU A 39 0.57 -3.63 5.60
C LEU A 39 0.62 -4.14 4.16
N GLU A 40 1.36 -3.46 3.29
CA GLU A 40 1.50 -3.88 1.90
C GLU A 40 2.11 -5.28 1.78
N ASP A 41 3.09 -5.60 2.64
CA ASP A 41 3.82 -6.87 2.59
C ASP A 41 3.45 -7.83 3.72
N MET A 42 2.58 -7.41 4.63
CA MET A 42 2.21 -8.22 5.78
C MET A 42 1.23 -9.33 5.37
N PRO A 43 1.36 -10.55 5.93
CA PRO A 43 0.37 -11.59 5.69
C PRO A 43 -1.03 -11.14 6.09
N LEU A 44 -2.03 -11.52 5.30
CA LEU A 44 -3.41 -11.11 5.54
C LEU A 44 -3.91 -11.53 6.93
N SER A 45 -3.49 -12.69 7.42
CA SER A 45 -3.85 -13.14 8.77
C SER A 45 -3.37 -12.17 9.85
N ASN A 46 -2.16 -11.62 9.68
CA ASN A 46 -1.61 -10.64 10.62
C ASN A 46 -2.35 -9.30 10.52
N ILE A 47 -2.71 -8.90 9.32
CA ILE A 47 -3.49 -7.68 9.11
C ILE A 47 -4.84 -7.77 9.79
N ARG A 48 -5.52 -8.91 9.69
CA ARG A 48 -6.79 -9.15 10.37
C ARG A 48 -6.64 -9.07 11.88
N LYS A 49 -5.53 -9.55 12.43
CA LYS A 49 -5.24 -9.43 13.86
C LYS A 49 -5.06 -7.98 14.27
N VAL A 50 -4.35 -7.19 13.45
CA VAL A 50 -4.18 -5.75 13.70
C VAL A 50 -5.54 -5.06 13.71
N PHE A 51 -6.38 -5.33 12.73
CA PHE A 51 -7.72 -4.75 12.66
C PHE A 51 -8.57 -5.13 13.87
N LYS A 52 -8.50 -6.40 14.28
CA LYS A 52 -9.19 -6.87 15.49
C LYS A 52 -8.74 -6.14 16.73
N LEU A 53 -7.44 -5.95 16.89
CA LEU A 53 -6.89 -5.24 18.05
C LEU A 53 -7.38 -3.78 18.10
N LEU A 54 -7.39 -3.11 16.96
CA LEU A 54 -7.89 -1.75 16.88
C LEU A 54 -9.37 -1.65 17.25
N LEU A 55 -10.16 -2.58 16.76
CA LEU A 55 -11.61 -2.55 16.92
C LEU A 55 -12.09 -3.19 18.23
N ALA A 56 -11.22 -3.87 18.95
CA ALA A 56 -11.55 -4.45 20.25
C ALA A 56 -11.82 -3.38 21.28
N ASP A 57 -11.15 -2.24 21.20
CA ASP A 57 -11.41 -1.08 22.07
C ASP A 57 -11.48 0.19 21.23
N PRO A 58 -12.63 0.44 20.60
CA PRO A 58 -12.79 1.58 19.71
C PRO A 58 -12.58 2.93 20.39
N TRP A 59 -12.87 3.02 21.66
CA TRP A 59 -12.72 4.28 22.42
C TRP A 59 -11.25 4.66 22.54
N SER A 60 -10.42 3.71 22.95
CA SER A 60 -8.98 3.96 23.12
C SER A 60 -8.26 4.10 21.78
N ASN A 61 -8.82 3.55 20.73
CA ASN A 61 -8.18 3.53 19.40
C ASN A 61 -8.89 4.41 18.37
N GLU A 62 -9.73 5.33 18.81
CA GLU A 62 -10.50 6.17 17.90
C GLU A 62 -9.64 6.89 16.86
N GLY A 63 -8.56 7.51 17.32
CA GLY A 63 -7.63 8.20 16.42
C GLY A 63 -6.93 7.25 15.44
N ALA A 64 -6.52 6.09 15.93
CA ALA A 64 -5.87 5.07 15.11
C ALA A 64 -6.83 4.49 14.08
N ILE A 65 -8.09 4.27 14.45
CA ILE A 65 -9.12 3.79 13.54
C ILE A 65 -9.35 4.81 12.43
N ARG A 66 -9.43 6.08 12.78
CA ARG A 66 -9.59 7.16 11.81
C ARG A 66 -8.39 7.23 10.85
N GLN A 67 -7.18 7.14 11.40
CA GLN A 67 -5.96 7.12 10.59
C GLN A 67 -5.94 5.93 9.65
N MET A 68 -6.30 4.75 10.12
CA MET A 68 -6.34 3.54 9.29
C MET A 68 -7.27 3.74 8.10
N THR A 69 -8.47 4.27 8.34
CA THR A 69 -9.43 4.55 7.27
C THR A 69 -8.86 5.53 6.24
N LEU A 70 -8.30 6.64 6.70
CA LEU A 70 -7.73 7.65 5.82
C LEU A 70 -6.55 7.12 5.00
N TYR A 71 -5.66 6.37 5.64
CA TYR A 71 -4.48 5.83 4.97
C TYR A 71 -4.85 4.75 3.96
N LEU A 72 -5.82 3.90 4.26
CA LEU A 72 -6.30 2.89 3.31
C LEU A 72 -6.94 3.55 2.09
N ASP A 73 -7.78 4.55 2.30
CA ASP A 73 -8.39 5.29 1.20
C ASP A 73 -7.33 5.96 0.32
N ALA A 74 -6.34 6.59 0.95
CA ALA A 74 -5.24 7.22 0.23
C ALA A 74 -4.39 6.21 -0.55
N ALA A 75 -4.12 5.04 0.04
CA ALA A 75 -3.34 3.99 -0.61
C ALA A 75 -4.05 3.43 -1.83
N VAL A 76 -5.37 3.26 -1.76
CA VAL A 76 -6.17 2.81 -2.90
C VAL A 76 -6.07 3.81 -4.04
N ILE A 77 -6.23 5.11 -3.75
CA ILE A 77 -6.16 6.17 -4.77
C ILE A 77 -4.76 6.22 -5.38
N GLU A 78 -3.73 6.25 -4.55
CA GLU A 78 -2.33 6.33 -5.00
C GLU A 78 -1.95 5.13 -5.87
N SER A 79 -2.31 3.92 -5.44
CA SER A 79 -2.00 2.71 -6.19
C SER A 79 -2.74 2.66 -7.51
N LYS A 80 -3.96 3.18 -7.57
CA LYS A 80 -4.72 3.29 -8.80
C LYS A 80 -4.06 4.24 -9.79
N GLU A 81 -3.59 5.39 -9.31
CA GLU A 81 -2.87 6.35 -10.15
C GLU A 81 -1.55 5.78 -10.66
N ALA A 82 -0.82 5.06 -9.82
CA ALA A 82 0.41 4.38 -10.23
C ALA A 82 0.15 3.34 -11.32
N TRP A 83 -0.94 2.60 -11.20
CA TRP A 83 -1.35 1.63 -12.21
C TRP A 83 -1.73 2.31 -13.53
N LYS A 84 -2.49 3.40 -13.47
CA LYS A 84 -2.84 4.20 -14.66
C LYS A 84 -1.58 4.72 -15.36
N GLN A 85 -0.64 5.25 -14.60
CA GLN A 85 0.60 5.77 -15.14
C GLN A 85 1.42 4.69 -15.83
N ALA A 86 1.55 3.53 -15.20
CA ALA A 86 2.24 2.39 -15.77
C ALA A 86 1.57 1.92 -17.07
N SER A 87 0.24 1.93 -17.11
CA SER A 87 -0.53 1.54 -18.28
C SER A 87 -0.32 2.49 -19.46
N VAL A 88 -0.26 3.79 -19.17
CA VAL A 88 0.02 4.81 -20.19
C VAL A 88 1.42 4.63 -20.77
N GLU A 89 2.41 4.42 -19.92
CA GLU A 89 3.79 4.17 -20.36
C GLU A 89 3.90 2.90 -21.20
N TYR A 90 3.18 1.86 -20.83
CA TYR A 90 3.13 0.62 -21.59
C TYR A 90 2.54 0.85 -22.98
N GLN A 91 1.43 1.56 -23.09
CA GLN A 91 0.80 1.87 -24.36
C GLN A 91 1.72 2.71 -25.26
N ASN A 92 2.39 3.69 -24.70
CA ASN A 92 3.35 4.51 -25.42
C ASN A 92 4.54 3.69 -25.91
N GLY A 93 5.01 2.76 -25.11
CA GLY A 93 6.09 1.84 -25.48
C GLY A 93 5.71 0.99 -26.69
N TRP A 94 4.51 0.41 -26.68
CA TRP A 94 4.01 -0.38 -27.82
C TRP A 94 3.85 0.45 -29.09
N ARG A 95 3.34 1.66 -28.99
CA ARG A 95 3.25 2.56 -30.15
C ARG A 95 4.61 2.80 -30.78
N ASN A 96 5.63 3.01 -29.94
CA ASN A 96 6.98 3.24 -30.44
C ASN A 96 7.55 2.01 -31.17
N VAL A 97 7.23 0.81 -30.72
CA VAL A 97 7.68 -0.43 -31.36
C VAL A 97 7.04 -0.59 -32.74
N PHE A 98 5.73 -0.37 -32.86
CA PHE A 98 5.01 -0.60 -34.10
C PHE A 98 5.18 0.51 -35.14
N ASN A 99 5.54 1.71 -34.71
CA ASN A 99 5.63 2.86 -35.61
C ASN A 99 7.02 3.08 -36.23
N LYS A 100 8.01 2.30 -35.86
CA LYS A 100 9.38 2.47 -36.39
C LYS A 100 9.88 1.21 -37.06
N LYS A 101 10.36 1.36 -38.30
CA LYS A 101 11.18 0.33 -38.93
C LYS A 101 12.53 0.32 -38.21
N SER A 102 12.74 -0.64 -37.33
CA SER A 102 13.95 -0.66 -36.55
C SER A 102 14.81 -1.85 -36.92
N ARG A 103 16.13 -1.68 -36.73
CA ARG A 103 17.12 -2.73 -36.90
C ARG A 103 16.95 -3.74 -35.76
N LEU A 104 17.40 -4.96 -35.99
CA LEU A 104 17.22 -6.06 -35.06
C LEU A 104 17.69 -5.75 -33.63
N LYS A 105 18.80 -5.01 -33.48
CA LYS A 105 19.32 -4.60 -32.16
C LYS A 105 18.36 -3.66 -31.45
N GLU A 106 17.83 -2.69 -32.16
CA GLU A 106 16.86 -1.73 -31.61
C GLU A 106 15.57 -2.42 -31.23
N ASP A 107 15.12 -3.39 -32.01
CA ASP A 107 13.95 -4.19 -31.72
C ASP A 107 14.10 -4.98 -30.43
N ARG A 108 15.25 -5.57 -30.20
CA ARG A 108 15.54 -6.30 -28.96
C ARG A 108 15.53 -5.38 -27.75
N GLN A 109 16.09 -4.19 -27.87
CA GLN A 109 16.05 -3.21 -26.78
C GLN A 109 14.63 -2.76 -26.50
N LYS A 110 13.85 -2.53 -27.53
CA LYS A 110 12.43 -2.15 -27.38
C LYS A 110 11.60 -3.26 -26.76
N LEU A 111 11.87 -4.51 -27.13
CA LEU A 111 11.23 -5.66 -26.52
C LEU A 111 11.53 -5.77 -25.02
N ARG A 112 12.81 -5.56 -24.66
CA ARG A 112 13.20 -5.55 -23.24
C ARG A 112 12.49 -4.44 -22.47
N GLU A 113 12.42 -3.26 -23.06
CA GLU A 113 11.74 -2.11 -22.48
C GLU A 113 10.25 -2.40 -22.32
N ASN A 114 9.59 -2.97 -23.34
CA ASN A 114 8.20 -3.35 -23.26
C ASN A 114 7.94 -4.44 -22.23
N ASN A 115 8.85 -5.41 -22.10
CA ASN A 115 8.74 -6.44 -21.07
C ASN A 115 8.83 -5.83 -19.67
N ARG A 116 9.72 -4.85 -19.49
CA ARG A 116 9.84 -4.10 -18.25
C ARG A 116 8.55 -3.34 -17.93
N LEU A 117 7.99 -2.68 -18.94
CA LEU A 117 6.73 -1.92 -18.78
C LEU A 117 5.56 -2.86 -18.48
N THR A 118 5.52 -4.03 -19.14
CA THR A 118 4.50 -5.04 -18.86
C THR A 118 4.57 -5.51 -17.40
N ALA A 119 5.78 -5.77 -16.92
CA ALA A 119 5.99 -6.18 -15.53
C ALA A 119 5.57 -5.07 -14.56
N ALA A 120 5.86 -3.81 -14.91
CA ALA A 120 5.46 -2.67 -14.09
C ALA A 120 3.94 -2.54 -14.01
N VAL A 121 3.22 -2.74 -15.12
CA VAL A 121 1.75 -2.73 -15.12
C VAL A 121 1.21 -3.84 -14.21
N LYS A 122 1.74 -5.04 -14.33
CA LYS A 122 1.29 -6.19 -13.52
C LYS A 122 1.52 -5.94 -12.03
N ARG A 123 2.70 -5.41 -11.67
CA ARG A 123 3.01 -5.10 -10.26
C ARG A 123 2.10 -4.01 -9.73
N SER A 124 1.90 -2.95 -10.49
CA SER A 124 1.04 -1.83 -10.08
C SER A 124 -0.40 -2.27 -9.91
N LYS A 125 -0.89 -3.12 -10.82
CA LYS A 125 -2.23 -3.70 -10.72
C LYS A 125 -2.38 -4.56 -9.48
N ALA A 126 -1.43 -5.46 -9.23
CA ALA A 126 -1.44 -6.34 -8.06
C ALA A 126 -1.40 -5.53 -6.77
N ARG A 127 -0.58 -4.48 -6.73
CA ARG A 127 -0.49 -3.58 -5.58
C ARG A 127 -1.81 -2.87 -5.32
N HIS A 128 -2.44 -2.36 -6.37
CA HIS A 128 -3.75 -1.73 -6.26
C HIS A 128 -4.81 -2.69 -5.75
N GLU A 129 -4.86 -3.91 -6.31
CA GLU A 129 -5.79 -4.95 -5.87
C GLU A 129 -5.56 -5.32 -4.41
N ARG A 130 -4.31 -5.35 -3.97
CA ARG A 130 -3.95 -5.60 -2.58
C ARG A 130 -4.54 -4.54 -1.66
N TRP A 131 -4.36 -3.26 -1.98
CA TRP A 131 -4.89 -2.17 -1.16
C TRP A 131 -6.42 -2.14 -1.15
N VAL A 132 -7.05 -2.42 -2.29
CA VAL A 132 -8.51 -2.56 -2.35
C VAL A 132 -8.98 -3.70 -1.44
N LYS A 133 -8.29 -4.82 -1.46
CA LYS A 133 -8.61 -5.95 -0.59
C LYS A 133 -8.49 -5.60 0.88
N LEU A 134 -7.42 -4.89 1.25
CA LEU A 134 -7.23 -4.44 2.64
C LEU A 134 -8.31 -3.45 3.06
N GLN A 135 -8.67 -2.52 2.19
CA GLN A 135 -9.76 -1.59 2.44
C GLN A 135 -11.08 -2.33 2.66
N THR A 136 -11.36 -3.33 1.84
CA THR A 136 -12.56 -4.15 1.97
C THR A 136 -12.56 -4.93 3.29
N CYS A 137 -11.43 -5.55 3.65
CA CYS A 137 -11.29 -6.25 4.93
C CYS A 137 -11.52 -5.32 6.11
N TRP A 138 -11.01 -4.09 6.01
CA TRP A 138 -11.20 -3.09 7.07
C TRP A 138 -12.66 -2.69 7.20
N ALA A 139 -13.33 -2.45 6.08
CA ALA A 139 -14.76 -2.10 6.08
C ALA A 139 -15.61 -3.23 6.64
N GLU A 140 -15.29 -4.48 6.29
CA GLU A 140 -16.00 -5.66 6.80
C GLU A 140 -15.77 -5.89 8.28
N ALA A 141 -14.57 -5.56 8.78
CA ALA A 141 -14.21 -5.73 10.17
C ALA A 141 -14.92 -4.71 11.07
N GLN A 142 -15.27 -3.54 10.54
CA GLN A 142 -15.96 -2.52 11.30
C GLN A 142 -17.42 -2.90 11.51
N PRO A 143 -17.97 -2.61 12.71
CA PRO A 143 -19.41 -2.80 12.92
C PRO A 143 -20.17 -1.92 11.93
N ASP A 144 -21.21 -2.49 11.33
CA ASP A 144 -22.08 -1.73 10.45
C ASP A 144 -22.72 -0.57 11.23
N ALA A 145 -22.78 0.61 10.61
CA ALA A 145 -23.40 1.77 11.21
C ALA A 145 -24.85 1.49 11.63
N ASN A 146 -25.54 0.61 10.91
CA ASN A 146 -26.91 0.22 11.24
C ASN A 146 -27.02 -0.65 12.49
N THR A 147 -25.96 -1.36 12.86
CA THR A 147 -25.96 -2.20 14.05
C THR A 147 -25.60 -1.44 15.32
N ARG A 148 -25.21 -0.18 15.20
CA ARG A 148 -24.89 0.69 16.33
C ARG A 148 -26.09 1.39 16.94
N VAL A 149 -27.20 1.24 16.34
CA VAL A 149 -28.43 1.90 16.81
C VAL A 149 -28.99 1.20 18.05
#